data_1fa5ca81d81a2e0d07b05a67cb101a24
#
_entry.id   1fa5ca81d81a2e0d07b05a67cb101a24
#
_cell.length_a   1.000
_cell.length_b   1.000
_cell.length_c   1.000
_cell.angle_alpha   90.00
_cell.angle_beta   90.00
_cell.angle_gamma   90.00
#
_symmetry.space_group_name_H-M   'P 1'
#
loop_
_entity.id
_entity.type
_entity.pdbx_description
1 polymer ?
#
loop_
_entity_poly.entity_id
_entity_poly.type
_entity_poly.pdbx_seq_one_letter_code
_entity_poly.pdbx_strand_id
1 'polypeptide(L)'
;MKVLVRAMSLTVIGLCVCLILMHLLDYNVRLDELNKASHLAMANTQIVMQENIEDIYYNTNNSRMKIGSNEEYLKLFKDNFMILVNSDGTYSISGYSDVYKGLLCVIISHEYKNFLGQDKTITKKIINVIDVVRDNG
;
A
#
# COMPACT_ATOMS: atom_id res chain seq x y z
N MET A 1 35.74 -40.87 -5.69
CA MET A 1 35.95 -39.66 -4.88
C MET A 1 35.69 -38.37 -5.67
N LYS A 2 36.37 -38.07 -6.80
CA LYS A 2 36.16 -36.80 -7.55
C LYS A 2 34.74 -36.59 -8.07
N VAL A 3 34.04 -37.64 -8.49
CA VAL A 3 32.64 -37.56 -8.98
C VAL A 3 31.66 -37.25 -7.83
N LEU A 4 31.85 -37.86 -6.68
CA LEU A 4 31.03 -37.66 -5.50
C LEU A 4 31.14 -36.19 -4.98
N VAL A 5 32.36 -35.67 -4.94
CA VAL A 5 32.62 -34.27 -4.53
C VAL A 5 31.97 -33.28 -5.51
N ARG A 6 32.04 -33.53 -6.83
CA ARG A 6 31.38 -32.71 -7.84
C ARG A 6 29.83 -32.76 -7.70
N ALA A 7 29.28 -33.94 -7.48
CA ALA A 7 27.84 -34.07 -7.28
C ALA A 7 27.37 -33.32 -6.01
N MET A 8 28.09 -33.46 -4.91
CA MET A 8 27.79 -32.71 -3.67
C MET A 8 27.91 -31.18 -3.87
N SER A 9 28.94 -30.73 -4.59
CA SER A 9 29.10 -29.30 -4.87
C SER A 9 27.94 -28.74 -5.71
N LEU A 10 27.48 -29.49 -6.73
CA LEU A 10 26.36 -29.09 -7.57
C LEU A 10 25.04 -29.03 -6.80
N THR A 11 24.81 -30.00 -5.90
CA THR A 11 23.62 -29.97 -5.04
C THR A 11 23.61 -28.78 -4.08
N VAL A 12 24.74 -28.44 -3.48
CA VAL A 12 24.87 -27.29 -2.60
C VAL A 12 24.61 -25.97 -3.36
N ILE A 13 25.21 -25.85 -4.56
CA ILE A 13 24.99 -24.67 -5.42
C ILE A 13 23.50 -24.55 -5.81
N GLY A 14 22.89 -25.65 -6.23
CA GLY A 14 21.47 -25.67 -6.58
C GLY A 14 20.58 -25.24 -5.41
N LEU A 15 20.88 -25.71 -4.21
CA LEU A 15 20.14 -25.34 -3.00
C LEU A 15 20.30 -23.86 -2.66
N CYS A 16 21.50 -23.29 -2.79
CA CYS A 16 21.75 -21.87 -2.62
C CYS A 16 20.96 -21.03 -3.62
N VAL A 17 20.92 -21.43 -4.88
CA VAL A 17 20.14 -20.74 -5.93
C VAL A 17 18.65 -20.78 -5.60
N CYS A 18 18.10 -21.93 -5.19
CA CYS A 18 16.71 -22.04 -4.76
C CYS A 18 16.37 -21.11 -3.60
N LEU A 19 17.23 -21.02 -2.58
CA LEU A 19 17.02 -20.13 -1.44
C LEU A 19 17.00 -18.66 -1.85
N ILE A 20 17.88 -18.25 -2.76
CA ILE A 20 17.92 -16.88 -3.30
C ILE A 20 16.62 -16.58 -4.07
N LEU A 21 16.19 -17.52 -4.92
CA LEU A 21 14.97 -17.35 -5.69
C LEU A 21 13.72 -17.27 -4.78
N MET A 22 13.63 -18.11 -3.75
CA MET A 22 12.54 -18.03 -2.78
C MET A 22 12.51 -16.68 -2.06
N HIS A 23 13.67 -16.15 -1.69
CA HIS A 23 13.76 -14.83 -1.04
C HIS A 23 13.28 -13.71 -1.96
N LEU A 24 13.70 -13.72 -3.23
CA LEU A 24 13.27 -12.73 -4.22
C LEU A 24 11.76 -12.82 -4.51
N LEU A 25 11.22 -14.03 -4.59
CA LEU A 25 9.78 -14.24 -4.81
C LEU A 25 8.95 -13.73 -3.64
N ASP A 26 9.32 -14.08 -2.41
CA ASP A 26 8.59 -13.61 -1.21
C ASP A 26 8.56 -12.07 -1.14
N TYR A 27 9.70 -11.43 -1.36
CA TYR A 27 9.78 -9.95 -1.39
C TYR A 27 8.91 -9.35 -2.50
N ASN A 28 8.99 -9.89 -3.72
CA ASN A 28 8.27 -9.34 -4.86
C ASN A 28 6.75 -9.51 -4.73
N VAL A 29 6.29 -10.64 -4.20
CA VAL A 29 4.85 -10.89 -3.94
C VAL A 29 4.31 -9.88 -2.94
N ARG A 30 5.02 -9.66 -1.83
CA ARG A 30 4.60 -8.68 -0.80
C ARG A 30 4.64 -7.24 -1.33
N LEU A 31 5.65 -6.90 -2.12
CA LEU A 31 5.75 -5.59 -2.73
C LEU A 31 4.61 -5.35 -3.75
N ASP A 32 4.27 -6.36 -4.55
CA ASP A 32 3.18 -6.27 -5.53
C ASP A 32 1.82 -6.13 -4.83
N GLU A 33 1.57 -6.91 -3.77
CA GLU A 33 0.37 -6.78 -2.95
C GLU A 33 0.27 -5.39 -2.33
N LEU A 34 1.35 -4.90 -1.69
CA LEU A 34 1.41 -3.57 -1.11
C LEU A 34 1.13 -2.49 -2.16
N ASN A 35 1.66 -2.66 -3.38
CA ASN A 35 1.43 -1.74 -4.49
C ASN A 35 -0.03 -1.73 -4.91
N LYS A 36 -0.61 -2.88 -5.17
CA LYS A 36 -2.01 -3.03 -5.60
C LYS A 36 -2.99 -2.52 -4.55
N ALA A 37 -2.84 -2.99 -3.31
CA ALA A 37 -3.70 -2.59 -2.20
C ALA A 37 -3.65 -1.07 -1.96
N SER A 38 -2.45 -0.49 -1.98
CA SER A 38 -2.29 0.93 -1.74
C SER A 38 -2.87 1.80 -2.86
N HIS A 39 -2.72 1.40 -4.14
CA HIS A 39 -3.34 2.12 -5.25
C HIS A 39 -4.86 2.01 -5.23
N LEU A 40 -5.41 0.84 -4.92
CA LEU A 40 -6.85 0.64 -4.86
C LEU A 40 -7.48 1.39 -3.68
N ALA A 41 -6.86 1.33 -2.51
CA ALA A 41 -7.29 2.09 -1.33
C ALA A 41 -7.24 3.60 -1.59
N MET A 42 -6.20 4.07 -2.28
CA MET A 42 -6.07 5.47 -2.66
C MET A 42 -7.20 5.89 -3.63
N ALA A 43 -7.47 5.09 -4.67
CA ALA A 43 -8.53 5.37 -5.63
C ALA A 43 -9.91 5.42 -4.96
N ASN A 44 -10.22 4.46 -4.09
CA ASN A 44 -11.49 4.44 -3.36
C ASN A 44 -11.64 5.65 -2.42
N THR A 45 -10.57 6.03 -1.73
CA THR A 45 -10.59 7.20 -0.84
C THR A 45 -10.74 8.50 -1.65
N GLN A 46 -10.12 8.56 -2.83
CA GLN A 46 -10.18 9.71 -3.72
C GLN A 46 -11.60 9.94 -4.25
N ILE A 47 -12.33 8.90 -4.62
CA ILE A 47 -13.72 9.01 -5.08
C ILE A 47 -14.59 9.66 -4.00
N VAL A 48 -14.50 9.17 -2.76
CA VAL A 48 -15.26 9.72 -1.63
C VAL A 48 -14.85 11.17 -1.34
N MET A 49 -13.57 11.48 -1.45
CA MET A 49 -13.04 12.83 -1.25
C MET A 49 -13.56 13.79 -2.32
N GLN A 50 -13.61 13.37 -3.57
CA GLN A 50 -14.13 14.15 -4.69
C GLN A 50 -15.64 14.41 -4.55
N GLU A 51 -16.43 13.38 -4.24
CA GLU A 51 -17.87 13.52 -3.99
C GLU A 51 -18.17 14.54 -2.88
N ASN A 52 -17.37 14.53 -1.79
CA ASN A 52 -17.56 15.49 -0.69
C ASN A 52 -17.14 16.91 -1.06
N ILE A 53 -16.11 17.09 -1.87
CA ILE A 53 -15.70 18.41 -2.36
C ILE A 53 -16.79 19.00 -3.26
N GLU A 54 -17.37 18.21 -4.14
CA GLU A 54 -18.50 18.63 -4.99
C GLU A 54 -19.72 19.03 -4.15
N ASP A 55 -20.09 18.27 -3.14
CA ASP A 55 -21.19 18.58 -2.22
C ASP A 55 -20.97 19.90 -1.45
N ILE A 56 -19.76 20.19 -1.04
CA ILE A 56 -19.40 21.45 -0.36
C ILE A 56 -19.56 22.65 -1.31
N TYR A 57 -19.17 22.50 -2.58
CA TYR A 57 -19.23 23.59 -3.54
C TYR A 57 -20.62 23.85 -4.09
N TYR A 58 -21.41 22.81 -4.33
CA TYR A 58 -22.73 22.94 -4.99
C TYR A 58 -23.91 22.96 -4.03
N ASN A 59 -23.67 22.93 -2.70
CA ASN A 59 -24.71 23.00 -1.66
C ASN A 59 -25.87 22.00 -1.88
N THR A 60 -25.57 20.85 -2.43
CA THR A 60 -26.55 19.81 -2.67
C THR A 60 -26.83 19.08 -1.36
N ASN A 61 -28.05 19.23 -0.85
CA ASN A 61 -28.58 18.68 0.42
C ASN A 61 -28.68 17.13 0.45
N ASN A 62 -27.84 16.41 -0.25
CA ASN A 62 -27.82 14.96 -0.22
C ASN A 62 -26.96 14.47 0.95
N SER A 63 -27.64 13.94 1.97
CA SER A 63 -27.12 13.37 3.21
C SER A 63 -26.28 12.10 3.00
N ARG A 64 -25.29 12.13 2.13
CA ARG A 64 -24.26 11.09 2.09
C ARG A 64 -23.11 11.49 3.02
N MET A 65 -22.58 10.52 3.74
CA MET A 65 -21.53 10.61 4.75
C MET A 65 -20.62 11.83 4.52
N LYS A 66 -20.87 12.93 5.22
CA LYS A 66 -19.97 14.09 5.20
C LYS A 66 -18.74 13.74 6.01
N ILE A 67 -17.69 13.31 5.34
CA ILE A 67 -16.36 13.20 5.94
C ILE A 67 -15.83 14.63 6.06
N GLY A 68 -15.86 15.17 7.29
CA GLY A 68 -15.61 16.60 7.52
C GLY A 68 -14.18 16.94 7.94
N SER A 69 -13.35 15.96 8.29
CA SER A 69 -12.01 16.22 8.81
C SER A 69 -10.90 15.50 8.02
N ASN A 70 -9.71 16.10 8.05
CA ASN A 70 -8.53 15.49 7.43
C ASN A 70 -8.20 14.11 8.01
N GLU A 71 -8.46 13.87 9.29
CA GLU A 71 -8.22 12.60 9.97
C GLU A 71 -9.14 11.48 9.45
N GLU A 72 -10.37 11.83 9.07
CA GLU A 72 -11.36 10.86 8.56
C GLU A 72 -10.95 10.30 7.19
N TYR A 73 -10.32 11.09 6.31
CA TYR A 73 -9.80 10.59 5.03
C TYR A 73 -8.63 9.64 5.21
N LEU A 74 -7.74 9.94 6.15
CA LEU A 74 -6.65 9.03 6.47
C LEU A 74 -7.17 7.72 7.07
N LYS A 75 -8.20 7.81 7.92
CA LYS A 75 -8.88 6.63 8.48
C LYS A 75 -9.56 5.82 7.39
N LEU A 76 -10.30 6.46 6.48
CA LEU A 76 -10.96 5.82 5.36
C LEU A 76 -9.95 5.08 4.46
N PHE A 77 -8.81 5.72 4.16
CA PHE A 77 -7.72 5.07 3.43
C PHE A 77 -7.24 3.81 4.17
N LYS A 78 -6.99 3.93 5.47
CA LYS A 78 -6.52 2.83 6.31
C LYS A 78 -7.51 1.67 6.31
N ASP A 79 -8.80 1.94 6.47
CA ASP A 79 -9.84 0.92 6.49
C ASP A 79 -9.95 0.21 5.13
N ASN A 80 -9.93 0.96 4.03
CA ASN A 80 -9.90 0.41 2.67
C ASN A 80 -8.65 -0.44 2.41
N PHE A 81 -7.48 0.03 2.87
CA PHE A 81 -6.23 -0.69 2.69
C PHE A 81 -6.21 -2.02 3.45
N MET A 82 -6.65 -2.01 4.71
CA MET A 82 -6.63 -3.21 5.58
C MET A 82 -7.56 -4.33 5.08
N ILE A 83 -8.58 -4.01 4.31
CA ILE A 83 -9.46 -5.01 3.68
C ILE A 83 -8.77 -5.69 2.48
N LEU A 84 -7.82 -5.01 1.84
CA LEU A 84 -7.20 -5.45 0.59
C LEU A 84 -5.91 -6.24 0.78
N VAL A 85 -5.32 -6.20 1.97
CA VAL A 85 -4.07 -6.91 2.27
C VAL A 85 -4.35 -8.26 2.94
N ASN A 86 -3.65 -9.29 2.49
CA ASN A 86 -3.76 -10.66 3.02
C ASN A 86 -2.43 -11.21 3.54
N SER A 87 -1.30 -10.56 3.24
CA SER A 87 0.01 -11.01 3.71
C SER A 87 0.10 -10.93 5.23
N ASP A 88 0.78 -11.91 5.80
CA ASP A 88 1.15 -11.92 7.22
C ASP A 88 2.13 -10.77 7.54
N GLY A 89 2.07 -10.29 8.78
CA GLY A 89 2.91 -9.20 9.28
C GLY A 89 2.09 -8.05 9.84
N THR A 90 2.77 -6.97 10.15
CA THR A 90 2.18 -5.77 10.72
C THR A 90 2.26 -4.60 9.76
N TYR A 91 1.13 -3.92 9.55
CA TYR A 91 1.07 -2.72 8.73
C TYR A 91 0.98 -1.48 9.63
N SER A 92 1.89 -0.55 9.43
CA SER A 92 1.85 0.78 10.04
C SER A 92 1.55 1.81 8.96
N ILE A 93 0.49 2.58 9.15
CA ILE A 93 0.03 3.59 8.19
C ILE A 93 0.03 4.94 8.87
N SER A 94 0.79 5.86 8.33
CA SER A 94 0.85 7.25 8.74
C SER A 94 0.67 8.17 7.53
N GLY A 95 0.27 9.40 7.74
CA GLY A 95 0.09 10.31 6.62
C GLY A 95 -0.52 11.63 7.01
N TYR A 96 -0.79 12.42 5.99
CA TYR A 96 -1.38 13.73 6.07
C TYR A 96 -2.41 13.89 4.94
N SER A 97 -3.55 14.47 5.25
CA SER A 97 -4.52 14.87 4.26
C SER A 97 -4.87 16.36 4.41
N ASP A 98 -5.18 17.00 3.29
CA ASP A 98 -5.70 18.37 3.24
C ASP A 98 -6.88 18.39 2.28
N VAL A 99 -8.08 18.38 2.85
CA VAL A 99 -9.33 18.31 2.09
C VAL A 99 -9.49 19.52 1.16
N TYR A 100 -9.10 20.71 1.62
CA TYR A 100 -9.25 21.94 0.83
C TYR A 100 -8.32 22.01 -0.38
N LYS A 101 -7.19 21.29 -0.32
CA LYS A 101 -6.22 21.19 -1.41
C LYS A 101 -6.37 19.90 -2.22
N GLY A 102 -7.29 19.03 -1.83
CA GLY A 102 -7.42 17.71 -2.44
C GLY A 102 -6.18 16.83 -2.27
N LEU A 103 -5.37 17.06 -1.23
CA LEU A 103 -4.10 16.37 -1.02
C LEU A 103 -4.26 15.22 -0.04
N LEU A 104 -3.78 14.04 -0.43
CA LEU A 104 -3.62 12.88 0.44
C LEU A 104 -2.21 12.30 0.27
N CYS A 105 -1.42 12.35 1.35
CA CYS A 105 -0.08 11.77 1.42
C CYS A 105 -0.08 10.67 2.47
N VAL A 106 0.28 9.45 2.06
CA VAL A 106 0.28 8.27 2.93
C VAL A 106 1.62 7.56 2.86
N ILE A 107 2.11 7.14 4.02
CA ILE A 107 3.29 6.30 4.18
C ILE A 107 2.84 5.00 4.83
N ILE A 108 3.11 3.89 4.15
CA ILE A 108 2.77 2.54 4.59
C ILE A 108 4.08 1.81 4.85
N SER A 109 4.22 1.23 6.02
CA SER A 109 5.33 0.34 6.38
C SER A 109 4.78 -1.03 6.71
N HIS A 110 5.25 -2.05 6.02
CA HIS A 110 4.91 -3.46 6.23
C HIS A 110 6.11 -4.17 6.85
N GLU A 111 5.95 -4.61 8.10
CA GLU A 111 6.93 -5.39 8.84
C GLU A 111 6.52 -6.87 8.81
N TYR A 112 7.42 -7.74 8.36
CA TYR A 112 7.16 -9.17 8.22
C TYR A 112 8.42 -9.99 8.48
N LYS A 113 8.23 -11.28 8.73
CA LYS A 113 9.33 -12.25 8.78
C LYS A 113 9.47 -12.94 7.43
N ASN A 114 10.69 -12.94 6.88
CA ASN A 114 10.96 -13.71 5.68
C ASN A 114 10.97 -15.23 6.02
N PHE A 115 11.08 -16.07 4.99
CA PHE A 115 11.10 -17.53 5.16
C PHE A 115 12.30 -18.04 6.02
N LEU A 116 13.32 -17.22 6.25
CA LEU A 116 14.45 -17.51 7.15
C LEU A 116 14.20 -17.03 8.59
N GLY A 117 13.01 -16.48 8.88
CA GLY A 117 12.66 -15.93 10.18
C GLY A 117 13.28 -14.57 10.51
N GLN A 118 13.89 -13.90 9.54
CA GLN A 118 14.48 -12.56 9.72
C GLN A 118 13.42 -11.48 9.56
N ASP A 119 13.45 -10.47 10.41
CA ASP A 119 12.57 -9.32 10.30
C ASP A 119 12.96 -8.46 9.10
N LYS A 120 11.97 -8.10 8.29
CA LYS A 120 12.08 -7.27 7.10
C LYS A 120 11.01 -6.20 7.10
N THR A 121 11.33 -5.07 6.49
CA THR A 121 10.38 -3.94 6.36
C THR A 121 10.35 -3.46 4.92
N ILE A 122 9.14 -3.29 4.39
CA ILE A 122 8.91 -2.65 3.10
C ILE A 122 8.17 -1.35 3.39
N THR A 123 8.70 -0.22 2.92
CA THR A 123 8.05 1.08 3.09
C THR A 123 7.67 1.66 1.74
N LYS A 124 6.43 2.14 1.65
CA LYS A 124 5.91 2.82 0.46
C LYS A 124 5.30 4.16 0.84
N LYS A 125 5.65 5.20 0.08
CA LYS A 125 5.02 6.52 0.14
C LYS A 125 4.18 6.74 -1.10
N ILE A 126 2.94 7.21 -0.89
CA ILE A 126 2.02 7.57 -1.96
C ILE A 126 1.55 8.99 -1.71
N ILE A 127 1.55 9.78 -2.76
CA ILE A 127 1.01 11.15 -2.75
C ILE A 127 -0.01 11.21 -3.88
N ASN A 128 -1.20 11.66 -3.55
CA ASN A 128 -2.22 11.94 -4.53
C ASN A 128 -2.76 13.35 -4.34
N VAL A 129 -2.95 14.04 -5.46
CA VAL A 129 -3.54 15.39 -5.50
C VAL A 129 -4.75 15.30 -6.41
N ILE A 130 -5.92 15.63 -5.86
CA ILE A 130 -7.15 15.77 -6.64
C ILE A 130 -7.14 17.17 -7.24
N ASP A 131 -7.08 17.23 -8.56
CA ASP A 131 -7.19 18.51 -9.26
C ASP A 131 -8.66 18.95 -9.22
N VAL A 132 -8.97 19.87 -8.32
CA VAL A 132 -10.28 20.49 -8.27
C VAL A 132 -10.29 21.51 -9.40
N VAL A 133 -10.84 21.13 -10.55
CA VAL A 133 -11.08 22.06 -11.66
C VAL A 133 -12.02 23.15 -11.15
N ARG A 134 -11.46 24.29 -10.79
CA ARG A 134 -12.24 25.51 -10.58
C ARG A 134 -12.68 25.99 -11.94
N ASP A 135 -13.91 25.68 -12.29
CA ASP A 135 -14.57 26.33 -13.40
C ASP A 135 -14.76 27.82 -13.02
N ASN A 136 -13.80 28.64 -13.39
CA ASN A 136 -13.89 30.08 -13.27
C ASN A 136 -14.80 30.53 -14.42
N GLY A 137 -16.12 30.33 -14.22
CA GLY A 137 -17.14 30.96 -15.02
C GLY A 137 -17.22 32.47 -14.81
#